data_712e2587faac6d9fec0c72d606061d9f
#
_entry.id   712e2587faac6d9fec0c72d606061d9f
#
_cell.length_a   1.000
_cell.length_b   1.000
_cell.length_c   1.000
_cell.angle_alpha   90.00
_cell.angle_beta   90.00
_cell.angle_gamma   90.00
#
_symmetry.space_group_name_H-M   'P 1'
#
loop_
_entity.id
_entity.type
_entity.pdbx_description
1 polymer ?
#
loop_
_entity_poly.entity_id
_entity_poly.type
_entity_poly.pdbx_seq_one_letter_code
_entity_poly.pdbx_strand_id
1 'polypeptide(L)'
;MVIQSALVAHLGEHTSYLPRLSSRLMRPDDANIVGNVHGGIVLKMMEEAGCIIGTRHCNTQSGDRCLAALVRVEKTEFLTPIFIGEVAHVTAEITYTSKHSLEVQVKFMAENILTGAKKLANKAALWYVPCSLQNVDKIMEVPAIKYASAEQEEEGRKRYEAQKMERQETKARTEEVMPPPPNPEQHTVGFSQSSLIHLVGPTDCTLHNYVHGGVTMKLMDEVAGIVAARHCNTNIVTASVDAINFHRKIKKGSVVTVTGRLTFISNKSMEIEVLVDASSLVEAEKGKYRAVSAFFTFISLDKDNKPLPVPPLKINGEEEQRRFEEGKARYLQSKAKRLANQARQQ
;
A
#
# COMPACT_ATOMS: atom_id res chain seq x y z
N MET A 1 -24.13 10.01 -7.06
CA MET A 1 -24.77 11.09 -6.30
C MET A 1 -24.02 11.18 -4.97
N VAL A 2 -23.11 12.14 -4.87
CA VAL A 2 -22.27 12.35 -3.68
C VAL A 2 -23.08 13.17 -2.71
N ILE A 3 -23.41 12.63 -1.55
CA ILE A 3 -24.03 13.38 -0.46
C ILE A 3 -22.93 14.19 0.22
N GLN A 4 -22.91 15.49 -0.05
CA GLN A 4 -22.13 16.46 0.68
C GLN A 4 -22.78 16.66 2.06
N SER A 5 -22.19 16.13 3.13
CA SER A 5 -22.53 16.58 4.47
C SER A 5 -21.77 17.87 4.76
N ALA A 6 -22.51 18.97 4.76
CA ALA A 6 -22.06 20.25 5.26
C ALA A 6 -21.80 20.15 6.77
N LEU A 7 -20.58 20.41 7.21
CA LEU A 7 -20.28 20.74 8.59
C LEU A 7 -19.76 22.17 8.65
N VAL A 8 -20.53 22.98 9.34
CA VAL A 8 -20.36 24.41 9.55
C VAL A 8 -19.00 24.70 10.16
N ALA A 9 -18.28 25.63 9.53
CA ALA A 9 -17.05 26.19 10.04
C ALA A 9 -17.34 27.14 11.20
N HIS A 10 -16.80 26.83 12.38
CA HIS A 10 -16.48 27.84 13.37
C HIS A 10 -15.00 28.17 13.23
N LEU A 11 -14.72 29.36 12.75
CA LEU A 11 -13.40 29.96 12.69
C LEU A 11 -12.99 30.36 14.12
N GLY A 12 -12.12 29.54 14.71
CA GLY A 12 -11.35 29.86 15.89
C GLY A 12 -9.90 29.49 15.64
N GLU A 13 -8.99 30.42 15.93
CA GLU A 13 -7.55 30.34 15.71
C GLU A 13 -6.87 29.25 16.55
N HIS A 14 -7.05 27.99 16.23
CA HIS A 14 -6.19 26.86 16.62
C HIS A 14 -6.39 25.75 15.60
N THR A 15 -5.51 25.68 14.60
CA THR A 15 -5.51 24.62 13.61
C THR A 15 -4.98 23.31 14.18
N SER A 16 -5.72 22.69 15.08
CA SER A 16 -5.70 21.24 15.21
C SER A 16 -6.52 20.67 14.05
N TYR A 17 -5.86 20.08 13.06
CA TYR A 17 -6.57 19.42 11.97
C TYR A 17 -7.37 18.26 12.54
N LEU A 18 -8.68 18.45 12.64
CA LEU A 18 -9.61 17.36 13.00
C LEU A 18 -9.43 16.22 12.00
N PRO A 19 -9.37 14.96 12.47
CA PRO A 19 -9.31 13.80 11.60
C PRO A 19 -10.44 13.87 10.58
N ARG A 20 -10.09 13.74 9.29
CA ARG A 20 -11.11 13.79 8.25
C ARG A 20 -11.66 12.42 7.98
N LEU A 21 -12.98 12.31 8.04
CA LEU A 21 -13.73 11.09 7.78
C LEU A 21 -14.20 11.09 6.32
N SER A 22 -13.82 10.06 5.56
CA SER A 22 -14.42 9.69 4.29
C SER A 22 -15.22 8.40 4.47
N SER A 23 -16.45 8.37 3.98
CA SER A 23 -17.30 7.17 4.08
C SER A 23 -17.77 6.70 2.72
N ARG A 24 -17.72 5.39 2.46
CA ARG A 24 -18.14 4.77 1.21
C ARG A 24 -18.73 3.38 1.45
N LEU A 25 -19.83 3.06 0.76
CA LEU A 25 -20.39 1.71 0.71
C LEU A 25 -19.49 0.81 -0.14
N MET A 26 -19.15 -0.38 0.39
CA MET A 26 -18.40 -1.41 -0.35
C MET A 26 -19.31 -2.11 -1.34
N ARG A 27 -18.92 -2.11 -2.62
CA ARG A 27 -19.70 -2.60 -3.75
C ARG A 27 -19.18 -3.95 -4.24
N PRO A 28 -19.97 -4.68 -5.06
CA PRO A 28 -19.50 -5.91 -5.69
C PRO A 28 -18.21 -5.77 -6.52
N ASP A 29 -17.98 -4.62 -7.17
CA ASP A 29 -16.78 -4.30 -7.94
C ASP A 29 -15.52 -4.01 -7.08
N ASP A 30 -15.69 -3.88 -5.77
CA ASP A 30 -14.59 -3.75 -4.82
C ASP A 30 -14.09 -5.09 -4.27
N ALA A 31 -14.82 -6.18 -4.53
CA ALA A 31 -14.62 -7.45 -3.86
C ALA A 31 -14.11 -8.54 -4.81
N ASN A 32 -13.47 -9.54 -4.22
CA ASN A 32 -13.10 -10.77 -4.89
C ASN A 32 -14.35 -11.69 -5.11
N ILE A 33 -14.15 -12.81 -5.80
CA ILE A 33 -15.22 -13.77 -6.15
C ILE A 33 -15.97 -14.37 -4.96
N VAL A 34 -15.43 -14.26 -3.75
CA VAL A 34 -16.07 -14.73 -2.49
C VAL A 34 -16.69 -13.60 -1.66
N GLY A 35 -16.68 -12.38 -2.15
CA GLY A 35 -17.33 -11.23 -1.50
C GLY A 35 -16.48 -10.46 -0.49
N ASN A 36 -15.21 -10.82 -0.31
CA ASN A 36 -14.28 -10.05 0.50
C ASN A 36 -13.71 -8.87 -0.32
N VAL A 37 -13.70 -7.67 0.24
CA VAL A 37 -13.10 -6.50 -0.39
C VAL A 37 -11.60 -6.72 -0.59
N HIS A 38 -11.10 -6.42 -1.80
CA HIS A 38 -9.67 -6.51 -2.11
C HIS A 38 -8.82 -5.60 -1.23
N GLY A 39 -7.67 -6.10 -0.76
CA GLY A 39 -6.72 -5.31 0.03
C GLY A 39 -6.25 -4.05 -0.71
N GLY A 40 -6.02 -4.16 -2.01
CA GLY A 40 -5.66 -3.02 -2.86
C GLY A 40 -6.71 -1.90 -2.93
N ILE A 41 -8.01 -2.22 -2.81
CA ILE A 41 -9.09 -1.21 -2.70
C ILE A 41 -8.98 -0.46 -1.38
N VAL A 42 -8.74 -1.19 -0.27
CA VAL A 42 -8.53 -0.59 1.05
C VAL A 42 -7.33 0.36 1.03
N LEU A 43 -6.19 -0.09 0.49
CA LEU A 43 -4.97 0.72 0.37
C LEU A 43 -5.18 1.96 -0.50
N LYS A 44 -5.93 1.84 -1.61
CA LYS A 44 -6.29 2.98 -2.47
C LYS A 44 -7.09 4.02 -1.70
N MET A 45 -8.12 3.63 -0.96
CA MET A 45 -8.95 4.56 -0.18
C MET A 45 -8.14 5.22 0.96
N MET A 46 -7.22 4.49 1.57
CA MET A 46 -6.34 5.03 2.61
C MET A 46 -5.37 6.06 2.03
N GLU A 47 -4.81 5.80 0.85
CA GLU A 47 -3.94 6.74 0.14
C GLU A 47 -4.70 8.01 -0.25
N GLU A 48 -5.91 7.90 -0.81
CA GLU A 48 -6.75 9.04 -1.16
C GLU A 48 -7.03 9.95 0.05
N ALA A 49 -7.34 9.36 1.21
CA ALA A 49 -7.57 10.12 2.44
C ALA A 49 -6.31 10.84 2.93
N GLY A 50 -5.15 10.17 2.88
CA GLY A 50 -3.86 10.75 3.25
C GLY A 50 -3.41 11.85 2.29
N CYS A 51 -3.59 11.67 0.99
CA CYS A 51 -3.32 12.68 -0.04
C CYS A 51 -4.17 13.94 0.17
N ILE A 52 -5.45 13.79 0.48
CA ILE A 52 -6.36 14.92 0.72
C ILE A 52 -5.89 15.75 1.93
N ILE A 53 -5.62 15.12 3.07
CA ILE A 53 -5.23 15.87 4.28
C ILE A 53 -3.83 16.50 4.10
N GLY A 54 -2.88 15.75 3.52
CA GLY A 54 -1.53 16.23 3.26
C GLY A 54 -1.52 17.42 2.30
N THR A 55 -2.27 17.34 1.20
CA THR A 55 -2.41 18.43 0.24
C THR A 55 -2.99 19.69 0.86
N ARG A 56 -4.04 19.54 1.67
CA ARG A 56 -4.67 20.68 2.36
C ARG A 56 -3.72 21.32 3.34
N HIS A 57 -2.99 20.54 4.12
CA HIS A 57 -2.00 21.04 5.06
C HIS A 57 -0.89 21.84 4.38
N CYS A 58 -0.33 21.32 3.30
CA CYS A 58 0.74 21.99 2.57
C CYS A 58 0.29 23.24 1.81
N ASN A 59 -1.02 23.45 1.62
CA ASN A 59 -1.58 24.63 0.94
C ASN A 59 -2.24 25.63 1.93
N THR A 60 -1.94 25.57 3.20
CA THR A 60 -2.51 26.51 4.21
C THR A 60 -1.90 27.90 4.11
N GLN A 61 -0.68 28.03 3.63
CA GLN A 61 -0.01 29.30 3.43
C GLN A 61 -0.23 29.83 2.01
N SER A 62 -0.14 31.17 1.84
CA SER A 62 -0.15 31.82 0.52
C SER A 62 1.14 31.49 -0.22
N GLY A 63 1.05 31.15 -1.51
CA GLY A 63 2.22 30.84 -2.36
C GLY A 63 1.91 29.81 -3.44
N ASP A 64 2.95 29.20 -3.98
CA ASP A 64 2.83 28.12 -4.98
C ASP A 64 1.99 26.98 -4.44
N ARG A 65 1.01 26.54 -5.23
CA ARG A 65 0.16 25.39 -4.88
C ARG A 65 0.90 24.09 -5.12
N CYS A 66 0.63 23.10 -4.27
CA CYS A 66 1.23 21.78 -4.35
C CYS A 66 0.20 20.66 -4.19
N LEU A 67 0.60 19.45 -4.55
CA LEU A 67 -0.12 18.21 -4.27
C LEU A 67 0.80 17.28 -3.48
N ALA A 68 0.28 16.67 -2.42
CA ALA A 68 0.99 15.67 -1.64
C ALA A 68 1.10 14.36 -2.44
N ALA A 69 2.30 13.98 -2.83
CA ALA A 69 2.59 12.74 -3.54
C ALA A 69 3.03 11.66 -2.57
N LEU A 70 2.44 10.46 -2.65
CA LEU A 70 2.82 9.31 -1.84
C LEU A 70 4.23 8.85 -2.22
N VAL A 71 5.09 8.65 -1.21
CA VAL A 71 6.48 8.16 -1.41
C VAL A 71 6.76 6.86 -0.67
N ARG A 72 5.97 6.55 0.35
CA ARG A 72 6.10 5.30 1.10
C ARG A 72 4.81 4.99 1.87
N VAL A 73 4.51 3.71 1.99
CA VAL A 73 3.54 3.14 2.95
C VAL A 73 4.32 2.24 3.88
N GLU A 74 4.17 2.43 5.18
CA GLU A 74 4.78 1.54 6.17
C GLU A 74 4.04 0.19 6.19
N LYS A 75 4.71 -0.83 6.74
CA LYS A 75 4.11 -2.15 6.91
C LYS A 75 2.73 -2.05 7.54
N THR A 76 1.74 -2.64 6.90
CA THR A 76 0.36 -2.67 7.38
C THR A 76 -0.22 -4.09 7.38
N GLU A 77 -1.11 -4.36 8.33
CA GLU A 77 -1.78 -5.63 8.49
C GLU A 77 -3.29 -5.46 8.31
N PHE A 78 -3.92 -6.40 7.62
CA PHE A 78 -5.38 -6.49 7.51
C PHE A 78 -5.90 -7.27 8.72
N LEU A 79 -6.55 -6.56 9.64
CA LEU A 79 -6.93 -7.08 10.95
C LEU A 79 -8.23 -7.90 10.89
N THR A 80 -9.18 -7.45 10.05
CA THR A 80 -10.47 -8.11 9.86
C THR A 80 -10.90 -8.02 8.41
N PRO A 81 -11.58 -9.06 7.86
CA PRO A 81 -12.12 -8.99 6.51
C PRO A 81 -13.22 -7.93 6.40
N ILE A 82 -13.35 -7.34 5.22
CA ILE A 82 -14.38 -6.37 4.87
C ILE A 82 -15.25 -7.00 3.79
N PHE A 83 -16.57 -6.84 3.91
CA PHE A 83 -17.55 -7.48 3.02
C PHE A 83 -18.33 -6.46 2.19
N ILE A 84 -18.89 -6.93 1.07
CA ILE A 84 -19.84 -6.18 0.26
C ILE A 84 -21.01 -5.73 1.15
N GLY A 85 -21.44 -4.48 1.02
CA GLY A 85 -22.54 -3.91 1.82
C GLY A 85 -22.12 -3.31 3.17
N GLU A 86 -20.88 -3.50 3.61
CA GLU A 86 -20.34 -2.75 4.74
C GLU A 86 -19.97 -1.32 4.31
N VAL A 87 -20.01 -0.38 5.26
CA VAL A 87 -19.58 1.01 5.05
C VAL A 87 -18.16 1.18 5.54
N ALA A 88 -17.28 1.56 4.63
CA ALA A 88 -15.91 1.97 4.96
C ALA A 88 -15.91 3.38 5.54
N HIS A 89 -15.22 3.56 6.67
CA HIS A 89 -14.92 4.86 7.26
C HIS A 89 -13.40 5.01 7.33
N VAL A 90 -12.86 5.95 6.58
CA VAL A 90 -11.42 6.20 6.53
C VAL A 90 -11.12 7.52 7.23
N THR A 91 -10.31 7.47 8.28
CA THR A 91 -9.83 8.65 9.00
C THR A 91 -8.34 8.82 8.79
N ALA A 92 -7.91 10.06 8.55
CA ALA A 92 -6.52 10.40 8.33
C ALA A 92 -6.10 11.56 9.24
N GLU A 93 -4.90 11.47 9.84
CA GLU A 93 -4.33 12.44 10.75
C GLU A 93 -2.84 12.61 10.46
N ILE A 94 -2.35 13.87 10.43
CA ILE A 94 -0.92 14.14 10.27
C ILE A 94 -0.26 13.98 11.63
N THR A 95 0.72 13.07 11.71
CA THR A 95 1.39 12.71 12.97
C THR A 95 2.84 13.20 13.04
N TYR A 96 3.42 13.56 11.89
CA TYR A 96 4.77 14.14 11.87
C TYR A 96 4.99 14.97 10.60
N THR A 97 5.78 16.05 10.73
CA THR A 97 6.25 16.86 9.61
C THR A 97 7.76 17.06 9.69
N SER A 98 8.44 16.83 8.56
CA SER A 98 9.82 17.27 8.34
C SER A 98 9.82 18.47 7.37
N LYS A 99 10.99 19.01 7.06
CA LYS A 99 11.09 20.15 6.12
C LYS A 99 10.43 19.87 4.76
N HIS A 100 10.46 18.63 4.27
CA HIS A 100 10.04 18.28 2.91
C HIS A 100 9.14 17.02 2.84
N SER A 101 8.70 16.50 3.96
CA SER A 101 7.80 15.34 3.99
C SER A 101 6.90 15.37 5.21
N LEU A 102 5.78 14.68 5.12
CA LEU A 102 4.83 14.51 6.22
C LEU A 102 4.40 13.05 6.36
N GLU A 103 4.20 12.63 7.61
CA GLU A 103 3.61 11.34 7.95
C GLU A 103 2.12 11.50 8.21
N VAL A 104 1.32 10.65 7.61
CA VAL A 104 -0.12 10.58 7.83
C VAL A 104 -0.47 9.19 8.36
N GLN A 105 -1.04 9.15 9.54
CA GLN A 105 -1.66 7.94 10.09
C GLN A 105 -3.07 7.81 9.55
N VAL A 106 -3.39 6.65 8.96
CA VAL A 106 -4.71 6.38 8.40
C VAL A 106 -5.30 5.16 9.07
N LYS A 107 -6.56 5.26 9.49
CA LYS A 107 -7.35 4.15 10.05
C LYS A 107 -8.53 3.87 9.14
N PHE A 108 -8.76 2.59 8.85
CA PHE A 108 -9.89 2.10 8.08
C PHE A 108 -10.80 1.28 8.99
N MET A 109 -12.02 1.78 9.19
CA MET A 109 -13.07 1.10 9.95
C MET A 109 -14.11 0.57 8.99
N ALA A 110 -14.59 -0.65 9.20
CA ALA A 110 -15.74 -1.20 8.50
C ALA A 110 -16.95 -1.23 9.44
N GLU A 111 -18.09 -0.76 8.95
CA GLU A 111 -19.36 -0.70 9.69
C GLU A 111 -20.38 -1.60 9.00
N ASN A 112 -21.01 -2.49 9.76
CA ASN A 112 -22.19 -3.18 9.31
C ASN A 112 -23.38 -2.20 9.33
N ILE A 113 -23.91 -1.85 8.16
CA ILE A 113 -24.95 -0.83 8.00
C ILE A 113 -26.28 -1.18 8.71
N LEU A 114 -26.54 -2.51 8.90
CA LEU A 114 -27.80 -2.97 9.53
C LEU A 114 -27.73 -2.92 11.05
N THR A 115 -26.56 -3.14 11.65
CA THR A 115 -26.39 -3.23 13.10
C THR A 115 -25.69 -2.01 13.70
N GLY A 116 -25.03 -1.19 12.85
CA GLY A 116 -24.16 -0.09 13.28
C GLY A 116 -22.84 -0.53 13.93
N ALA A 117 -22.58 -1.85 13.99
CA ALA A 117 -21.36 -2.38 14.57
C ALA A 117 -20.12 -2.01 13.72
N LYS A 118 -19.10 -1.44 14.38
CA LYS A 118 -17.85 -1.01 13.74
C LYS A 118 -16.68 -1.88 14.16
N LYS A 119 -15.81 -2.21 13.21
CA LYS A 119 -14.58 -2.96 13.44
C LYS A 119 -13.39 -2.24 12.77
N LEU A 120 -12.23 -2.27 13.42
CA LEU A 120 -10.99 -1.79 12.80
C LEU A 120 -10.53 -2.84 11.79
N ALA A 121 -10.47 -2.46 10.51
CA ALA A 121 -10.05 -3.36 9.44
C ALA A 121 -8.59 -3.18 9.03
N ASN A 122 -8.10 -1.94 9.02
CA ASN A 122 -6.70 -1.65 8.71
C ASN A 122 -6.23 -0.34 9.37
N LYS A 123 -4.90 -0.25 9.59
CA LYS A 123 -4.21 0.95 10.07
C LYS A 123 -2.83 1.01 9.42
N ALA A 124 -2.49 2.15 8.81
CA ALA A 124 -1.19 2.35 8.19
C ALA A 124 -0.64 3.77 8.40
N ALA A 125 0.68 3.90 8.34
CA ALA A 125 1.38 5.18 8.23
C ALA A 125 1.84 5.37 6.78
N LEU A 126 1.54 6.52 6.20
CA LEU A 126 1.85 6.89 4.84
C LEU A 126 2.72 8.15 4.82
N TRP A 127 3.77 8.15 4.01
CA TRP A 127 4.68 9.28 3.86
C TRP A 127 4.43 9.97 2.52
N TYR A 128 4.27 11.30 2.60
CA TYR A 128 4.02 12.16 1.45
C TYR A 128 5.08 13.24 1.31
N VAL A 129 5.30 13.71 0.08
CA VAL A 129 6.09 14.90 -0.24
C VAL A 129 5.23 15.87 -1.05
N PRO A 130 5.20 17.18 -0.71
CA PRO A 130 4.45 18.17 -1.48
C PRO A 130 5.22 18.55 -2.74
N CYS A 131 4.64 18.23 -3.90
CA CYS A 131 5.19 18.60 -5.22
C CYS A 131 4.44 19.82 -5.77
N SER A 132 5.17 20.83 -6.26
CA SER A 132 4.58 22.02 -6.87
C SER A 132 3.69 21.67 -8.06
N LEU A 133 2.54 22.34 -8.20
CA LEU A 133 1.66 22.15 -9.38
C LEU A 133 2.29 22.70 -10.67
N GLN A 134 3.18 23.67 -10.58
CA GLN A 134 3.87 24.26 -11.73
C GLN A 134 5.08 23.43 -12.16
N ASN A 135 5.81 22.86 -11.21
CA ASN A 135 6.99 22.03 -11.46
C ASN A 135 7.01 20.84 -10.49
N VAL A 136 6.63 19.67 -10.99
CA VAL A 136 6.50 18.45 -10.19
C VAL A 136 7.81 17.96 -9.56
N ASP A 137 8.95 18.36 -10.09
CA ASP A 137 10.27 18.03 -9.54
C ASP A 137 10.70 18.98 -8.42
N LYS A 138 9.99 20.13 -8.27
CA LYS A 138 10.16 21.05 -7.14
C LYS A 138 9.37 20.56 -5.94
N ILE A 139 10.08 20.05 -4.94
CA ILE A 139 9.50 19.69 -3.64
C ILE A 139 9.35 20.96 -2.81
N MET A 140 8.15 21.17 -2.27
CA MET A 140 7.84 22.34 -1.43
C MET A 140 8.19 22.08 0.04
N GLU A 141 8.30 23.12 0.82
CA GLU A 141 8.42 23.00 2.27
C GLU A 141 7.07 22.65 2.90
N VAL A 142 7.12 21.82 3.94
CA VAL A 142 5.94 21.41 4.69
C VAL A 142 5.77 22.34 5.89
N PRO A 143 4.61 22.97 6.07
CA PRO A 143 4.32 23.71 7.30
C PRO A 143 4.41 22.79 8.53
N ALA A 144 5.07 23.24 9.59
CA ALA A 144 5.17 22.46 10.83
C ALA A 144 3.80 22.31 11.50
N ILE A 145 3.52 21.12 12.06
CA ILE A 145 2.37 20.92 12.96
C ILE A 145 2.74 21.27 14.41
N LYS A 146 1.73 21.59 15.22
CA LYS A 146 1.91 21.70 16.66
C LYS A 146 1.70 20.34 17.29
N TYR A 147 2.69 19.85 18.02
CA TYR A 147 2.60 18.59 18.76
C TYR A 147 1.96 18.83 20.13
N ALA A 148 1.20 17.86 20.63
CA ALA A 148 0.62 17.92 21.95
C ALA A 148 1.68 17.71 23.05
N SER A 149 2.76 16.97 22.75
CA SER A 149 3.92 16.78 23.64
C SER A 149 5.22 16.61 22.86
N ALA A 150 6.35 16.89 23.53
CA ALA A 150 7.69 16.67 22.96
C ALA A 150 7.95 15.18 22.63
N GLU A 151 7.33 14.26 23.36
CA GLU A 151 7.44 12.81 23.10
C GLU A 151 6.82 12.44 21.76
N GLN A 152 5.67 13.02 21.38
CA GLN A 152 5.06 12.78 20.07
C GLN A 152 5.96 13.24 18.91
N GLU A 153 6.59 14.42 19.06
CA GLU A 153 7.55 14.92 18.08
C GLU A 153 8.76 13.98 17.96
N GLU A 154 9.33 13.55 19.08
CA GLU A 154 10.49 12.66 19.13
C GLU A 154 10.18 11.29 18.53
N GLU A 155 9.02 10.71 18.83
CA GLU A 155 8.57 9.45 18.22
C GLU A 155 8.40 9.59 16.70
N GLY A 156 7.81 10.70 16.24
CA GLY A 156 7.69 11.01 14.83
C GLY A 156 9.05 11.13 14.13
N ARG A 157 10.01 11.79 14.79
CA ARG A 157 11.39 11.92 14.29
C ARG A 157 12.08 10.56 14.17
N LYS A 158 11.95 9.68 15.16
CA LYS A 158 12.49 8.33 15.10
C LYS A 158 11.93 7.51 13.93
N ARG A 159 10.61 7.58 13.69
CA ARG A 159 9.97 6.93 12.52
C ARG A 159 10.49 7.52 11.21
N TYR A 160 10.65 8.83 11.13
CA TYR A 160 11.20 9.50 9.95
C TYR A 160 12.64 9.04 9.62
N GLU A 161 13.51 8.94 10.61
CA GLU A 161 14.89 8.48 10.43
C GLU A 161 14.94 7.00 10.00
N ALA A 162 14.15 6.14 10.65
CA ALA A 162 14.07 4.71 10.32
C ALA A 162 13.62 4.48 8.87
N GLN A 163 12.52 5.15 8.42
CA GLN A 163 12.03 5.00 7.05
C GLN A 163 13.04 5.50 6.00
N LYS A 164 13.79 6.56 6.33
CA LYS A 164 14.80 7.12 5.43
C LYS A 164 15.96 6.14 5.19
N MET A 165 16.41 5.45 6.23
CA MET A 165 17.45 4.42 6.13
C MET A 165 16.96 3.23 5.26
N GLU A 166 15.79 2.68 5.57
CA GLU A 166 15.23 1.54 4.82
C GLU A 166 14.98 1.86 3.33
N ARG A 167 14.56 3.09 3.02
CA ARG A 167 14.39 3.51 1.62
C ARG A 167 15.71 3.56 0.85
N GLN A 168 16.81 3.95 1.48
CA GLN A 168 18.13 3.96 0.85
C GLN A 168 18.60 2.54 0.52
N GLU A 169 18.40 1.59 1.44
CA GLU A 169 18.73 0.18 1.25
C GLU A 169 17.92 -0.47 0.11
N THR A 170 16.62 -0.18 0.07
CA THR A 170 15.72 -0.77 -0.95
C THR A 170 15.97 -0.22 -2.35
N LYS A 171 16.42 1.04 -2.47
CA LYS A 171 16.72 1.67 -3.76
C LYS A 171 17.88 1.02 -4.52
N ALA A 172 18.79 0.35 -3.80
CA ALA A 172 19.92 -0.36 -4.39
C ALA A 172 19.56 -1.70 -5.05
N ARG A 173 18.35 -2.23 -4.82
CA ARG A 173 17.92 -3.52 -5.37
C ARG A 173 17.31 -3.35 -6.77
N THR A 174 18.11 -3.57 -7.81
CA THR A 174 17.70 -3.52 -9.24
C THR A 174 17.69 -4.91 -9.88
N GLU A 175 17.08 -5.90 -9.26
CA GLU A 175 17.03 -7.25 -9.83
C GLU A 175 15.99 -7.36 -10.94
N GLU A 176 16.38 -7.91 -12.09
CA GLU A 176 15.46 -8.23 -13.17
C GLU A 176 14.65 -9.48 -12.84
N VAL A 177 13.39 -9.48 -13.25
CA VAL A 177 12.51 -10.65 -13.14
C VAL A 177 12.60 -11.44 -14.42
N MET A 178 13.17 -12.64 -14.34
CA MET A 178 13.17 -13.56 -15.47
C MET A 178 11.74 -14.04 -15.76
N PRO A 179 11.35 -14.16 -17.03
CA PRO A 179 10.07 -14.77 -17.38
C PRO A 179 10.06 -16.25 -16.95
N PRO A 180 8.89 -16.78 -16.56
CA PRO A 180 8.79 -18.20 -16.22
C PRO A 180 9.05 -19.08 -17.46
N PRO A 181 9.51 -20.31 -17.28
CA PRO A 181 9.67 -21.27 -18.39
C PRO A 181 8.31 -21.56 -19.05
N PRO A 182 8.27 -22.01 -20.33
CA PRO A 182 7.03 -22.18 -21.09
C PRO A 182 6.02 -23.16 -20.44
N ASN A 183 6.49 -24.20 -19.77
CA ASN A 183 5.67 -25.20 -19.07
C ASN A 183 6.28 -25.44 -17.67
N PRO A 184 6.04 -24.54 -16.71
CA PRO A 184 6.62 -24.69 -15.38
C PRO A 184 5.99 -25.85 -14.62
N GLU A 185 6.83 -26.58 -13.88
CA GLU A 185 6.36 -27.66 -13.02
C GLU A 185 5.47 -27.08 -11.90
N GLN A 186 4.42 -27.82 -11.53
CA GLN A 186 3.48 -27.46 -10.48
C GLN A 186 4.20 -27.21 -9.14
N HIS A 187 3.76 -26.18 -8.41
CA HIS A 187 4.32 -25.71 -7.15
C HIS A 187 5.74 -25.15 -7.21
N THR A 188 6.31 -24.86 -8.39
CA THR A 188 7.51 -24.04 -8.54
C THR A 188 7.17 -22.55 -8.50
N VAL A 189 8.17 -21.69 -8.27
CA VAL A 189 8.01 -20.23 -8.34
C VAL A 189 7.48 -19.82 -9.71
N GLY A 190 8.06 -20.38 -10.79
CA GLY A 190 7.66 -20.10 -12.17
C GLY A 190 6.22 -20.51 -12.50
N PHE A 191 5.66 -21.52 -11.84
CA PHE A 191 4.28 -21.97 -12.06
C PHE A 191 3.24 -20.90 -11.68
N SER A 192 3.43 -20.24 -10.54
CA SER A 192 2.50 -19.24 -10.05
C SER A 192 2.87 -17.81 -10.45
N GLN A 193 4.12 -17.55 -10.88
CA GLN A 193 4.56 -16.23 -11.33
C GLN A 193 3.59 -15.64 -12.34
N SER A 194 3.20 -14.40 -12.13
CA SER A 194 2.19 -13.73 -12.95
C SER A 194 2.56 -12.28 -13.18
N SER A 195 2.17 -11.77 -14.35
CA SER A 195 2.38 -10.37 -14.70
C SER A 195 1.10 -9.77 -15.26
N LEU A 196 0.89 -8.49 -14.96
CA LEU A 196 -0.16 -7.67 -15.50
C LEU A 196 0.46 -6.47 -16.22
N ILE A 197 -0.04 -6.16 -17.41
CA ILE A 197 0.36 -4.97 -18.16
C ILE A 197 -0.81 -4.00 -18.14
N HIS A 198 -0.52 -2.74 -17.76
CA HIS A 198 -1.51 -1.67 -17.68
C HIS A 198 -1.01 -0.42 -18.41
N LEU A 199 -1.86 0.13 -19.29
CA LEU A 199 -1.62 1.43 -19.92
C LEU A 199 -2.19 2.53 -19.02
N VAL A 200 -1.32 3.42 -18.55
CA VAL A 200 -1.69 4.51 -17.64
C VAL A 200 -2.56 5.55 -18.36
N GLY A 201 -3.83 5.60 -17.97
CA GLY A 201 -4.82 6.54 -18.46
C GLY A 201 -4.98 7.80 -17.58
N PRO A 202 -5.81 8.77 -18.04
CA PRO A 202 -6.10 9.98 -17.26
C PRO A 202 -6.74 9.69 -15.89
N THR A 203 -7.57 8.64 -15.80
CA THR A 203 -8.29 8.24 -14.58
C THR A 203 -7.38 7.66 -13.49
N ASP A 204 -6.17 7.25 -13.87
CA ASP A 204 -5.18 6.72 -12.95
C ASP A 204 -4.32 7.82 -12.32
N CYS A 205 -4.42 9.04 -12.84
CA CYS A 205 -3.44 10.10 -12.61
C CYS A 205 -3.94 11.20 -11.67
N THR A 206 -3.00 11.77 -10.94
CA THR A 206 -3.14 13.01 -10.19
C THR A 206 -3.24 14.22 -11.15
N LEU A 207 -3.47 15.41 -10.59
CA LEU A 207 -3.42 16.68 -11.34
C LEU A 207 -2.07 16.94 -12.02
N HIS A 208 -1.00 16.32 -11.56
CA HIS A 208 0.34 16.40 -12.17
C HIS A 208 0.56 15.44 -13.35
N ASN A 209 -0.45 14.69 -13.78
CA ASN A 209 -0.33 13.63 -14.79
C ASN A 209 0.64 12.49 -14.40
N TYR A 210 0.77 12.21 -13.09
CA TYR A 210 1.44 11.03 -12.55
C TYR A 210 0.43 10.11 -11.87
N VAL A 211 0.71 8.81 -11.90
CA VAL A 211 -0.16 7.79 -11.32
C VAL A 211 -0.31 8.01 -9.81
N HIS A 212 -1.54 7.93 -9.31
CA HIS A 212 -1.82 7.83 -7.89
C HIS A 212 -1.17 6.58 -7.28
N GLY A 213 -0.56 6.72 -6.10
CA GLY A 213 0.02 5.59 -5.40
C GLY A 213 -1.00 4.48 -5.11
N GLY A 214 -2.23 4.85 -4.77
CA GLY A 214 -3.34 3.91 -4.55
C GLY A 214 -3.71 3.08 -5.76
N VAL A 215 -3.63 3.62 -6.97
CA VAL A 215 -3.85 2.85 -8.21
C VAL A 215 -2.76 1.80 -8.38
N THR A 216 -1.50 2.19 -8.17
CA THR A 216 -0.37 1.24 -8.23
C THR A 216 -0.52 0.13 -7.19
N MET A 217 -0.87 0.47 -5.96
CA MET A 217 -1.08 -0.50 -4.88
C MET A 217 -2.21 -1.49 -5.18
N LYS A 218 -3.30 -1.03 -5.79
CA LYS A 218 -4.40 -1.90 -6.24
C LYS A 218 -3.90 -2.93 -7.26
N LEU A 219 -3.17 -2.50 -8.29
CA LEU A 219 -2.61 -3.41 -9.31
C LEU A 219 -1.62 -4.41 -8.71
N MET A 220 -0.83 -3.98 -7.72
CA MET A 220 0.11 -4.87 -7.00
C MET A 220 -0.63 -5.95 -6.20
N ASP A 221 -1.68 -5.59 -5.48
CA ASP A 221 -2.50 -6.53 -4.71
C ASP A 221 -3.21 -7.54 -5.62
N GLU A 222 -3.72 -7.10 -6.77
CA GLU A 222 -4.35 -7.97 -7.77
C GLU A 222 -3.36 -9.02 -8.29
N VAL A 223 -2.15 -8.62 -8.69
CA VAL A 223 -1.13 -9.56 -9.17
C VAL A 223 -0.69 -10.51 -8.08
N ALA A 224 -0.46 -10.02 -6.86
CA ALA A 224 -0.10 -10.88 -5.73
C ALA A 224 -1.20 -11.91 -5.42
N GLY A 225 -2.46 -11.49 -5.49
CA GLY A 225 -3.62 -12.37 -5.35
C GLY A 225 -3.67 -13.46 -6.42
N ILE A 226 -3.38 -13.11 -7.68
CA ILE A 226 -3.30 -14.10 -8.77
C ILE A 226 -2.21 -15.14 -8.50
N VAL A 227 -1.02 -14.72 -8.08
CA VAL A 227 0.08 -15.62 -7.72
C VAL A 227 -0.31 -16.57 -6.60
N ALA A 228 -0.90 -16.02 -5.52
CA ALA A 228 -1.36 -16.80 -4.38
C ALA A 228 -2.43 -17.83 -4.76
N ALA A 229 -3.45 -17.40 -5.52
CA ALA A 229 -4.55 -18.26 -5.98
C ALA A 229 -4.04 -19.39 -6.92
N ARG A 230 -3.11 -19.09 -7.81
CA ARG A 230 -2.52 -20.09 -8.70
C ARG A 230 -1.71 -21.16 -7.96
N HIS A 231 -0.99 -20.74 -6.91
CA HIS A 231 -0.20 -21.68 -6.11
C HIS A 231 -1.08 -22.60 -5.25
N CYS A 232 -2.10 -22.04 -4.59
CA CYS A 232 -2.95 -22.77 -3.66
C CYS A 232 -4.16 -23.45 -4.32
N ASN A 233 -4.61 -22.97 -5.48
CA ASN A 233 -5.86 -23.34 -6.12
C ASN A 233 -7.07 -23.26 -5.18
N THR A 234 -7.07 -22.24 -4.31
CA THR A 234 -8.09 -22.00 -3.28
C THR A 234 -8.43 -20.51 -3.24
N ASN A 235 -9.38 -20.18 -2.38
CA ASN A 235 -9.65 -18.79 -2.05
C ASN A 235 -8.50 -18.18 -1.23
N ILE A 236 -8.20 -16.92 -1.48
CA ILE A 236 -7.09 -16.21 -0.85
C ILE A 236 -7.50 -14.83 -0.34
N VAL A 237 -6.83 -14.36 0.71
CA VAL A 237 -7.01 -13.01 1.25
C VAL A 237 -5.66 -12.38 1.56
N THR A 238 -5.56 -11.07 1.36
CA THR A 238 -4.40 -10.27 1.75
C THR A 238 -4.36 -10.16 3.27
N ALA A 239 -3.28 -10.64 3.88
CA ALA A 239 -3.09 -10.59 5.33
C ALA A 239 -2.26 -9.39 5.77
N SER A 240 -1.21 -9.08 5.05
CA SER A 240 -0.37 -7.91 5.30
C SER A 240 0.39 -7.49 4.05
N VAL A 241 0.83 -6.25 4.05
CA VAL A 241 1.76 -5.71 3.07
C VAL A 241 2.94 -5.15 3.83
N ASP A 242 4.14 -5.53 3.44
CA ASP A 242 5.37 -4.92 3.95
C ASP A 242 5.54 -3.51 3.37
N ALA A 243 6.53 -2.76 3.84
CA ALA A 243 6.71 -1.39 3.39
C ALA A 243 6.79 -1.29 1.86
N ILE A 244 5.91 -0.47 1.27
CA ILE A 244 5.88 -0.19 -0.16
C ILE A 244 6.76 1.02 -0.45
N ASN A 245 7.74 0.86 -1.32
CA ASN A 245 8.66 1.92 -1.69
C ASN A 245 8.37 2.41 -3.12
N PHE A 246 8.03 3.68 -3.23
CA PHE A 246 7.87 4.37 -4.51
C PHE A 246 9.21 5.02 -4.88
N HIS A 247 9.94 4.37 -5.78
CA HIS A 247 11.30 4.78 -6.17
C HIS A 247 11.28 5.89 -7.22
N ARG A 248 10.34 5.80 -8.17
CA ARG A 248 10.22 6.74 -9.29
C ARG A 248 8.75 6.97 -9.65
N LYS A 249 8.43 8.19 -10.09
CA LYS A 249 7.08 8.58 -10.55
C LYS A 249 6.75 7.90 -11.88
N ILE A 250 5.49 7.49 -12.04
CA ILE A 250 4.97 6.90 -13.28
C ILE A 250 4.12 7.96 -13.98
N LYS A 251 4.47 8.35 -15.20
CA LYS A 251 3.75 9.38 -15.99
C LYS A 251 2.53 8.80 -16.67
N LYS A 252 1.54 9.66 -16.94
CA LYS A 252 0.44 9.37 -17.87
C LYS A 252 0.99 8.93 -19.24
N GLY A 253 0.38 7.91 -19.85
CA GLY A 253 0.84 7.32 -21.10
C GLY A 253 2.04 6.37 -20.98
N SER A 254 2.44 6.00 -19.75
CA SER A 254 3.40 4.92 -19.54
C SER A 254 2.73 3.56 -19.64
N VAL A 255 3.49 2.56 -20.06
CA VAL A 255 3.15 1.15 -19.93
C VAL A 255 3.76 0.62 -18.64
N VAL A 256 2.91 0.12 -17.76
CA VAL A 256 3.32 -0.45 -16.47
C VAL A 256 3.23 -1.96 -16.55
N THR A 257 4.32 -2.65 -16.18
CA THR A 257 4.34 -4.10 -15.99
C THR A 257 4.46 -4.38 -14.50
N VAL A 258 3.45 -5.02 -13.93
CA VAL A 258 3.44 -5.47 -12.53
C VAL A 258 3.71 -6.96 -12.54
N THR A 259 4.78 -7.40 -11.88
CA THR A 259 5.15 -8.82 -11.81
C THR A 259 5.20 -9.28 -10.37
N GLY A 260 4.49 -10.37 -10.08
CA GLY A 260 4.47 -11.04 -8.79
C GLY A 260 5.10 -12.43 -8.85
N ARG A 261 5.88 -12.79 -7.82
CA ARG A 261 6.48 -14.13 -7.66
C ARG A 261 6.51 -14.52 -6.19
N LEU A 262 6.31 -15.80 -5.90
CA LEU A 262 6.47 -16.34 -4.55
C LEU A 262 7.94 -16.24 -4.12
N THR A 263 8.15 -15.81 -2.88
CA THR A 263 9.47 -15.77 -2.24
C THR A 263 9.56 -16.72 -1.06
N PHE A 264 8.47 -16.85 -0.29
CA PHE A 264 8.45 -17.71 0.90
C PHE A 264 7.05 -18.24 1.18
N ILE A 265 6.98 -19.44 1.76
CA ILE A 265 5.76 -20.02 2.31
C ILE A 265 5.97 -20.42 3.78
N SER A 266 4.94 -20.24 4.60
CA SER A 266 4.80 -20.87 5.91
C SER A 266 3.68 -21.90 5.86
N ASN A 267 3.37 -22.53 6.99
CA ASN A 267 2.24 -23.48 7.04
C ASN A 267 0.89 -22.87 6.61
N LYS A 268 0.65 -21.58 6.86
CA LYS A 268 -0.66 -20.91 6.62
C LYS A 268 -0.57 -19.63 5.80
N SER A 269 0.59 -19.20 5.39
CA SER A 269 0.77 -17.94 4.66
C SER A 269 1.85 -18.04 3.60
N MET A 270 1.74 -17.20 2.59
CA MET A 270 2.70 -17.04 1.49
C MET A 270 3.17 -15.60 1.42
N GLU A 271 4.45 -15.40 1.15
CA GLU A 271 5.00 -14.09 0.81
C GLU A 271 5.22 -14.00 -0.70
N ILE A 272 4.75 -12.91 -1.28
CA ILE A 272 4.85 -12.62 -2.71
C ILE A 272 5.56 -11.29 -2.90
N GLU A 273 6.69 -11.31 -3.59
CA GLU A 273 7.35 -10.10 -4.05
C GLU A 273 6.61 -9.56 -5.27
N VAL A 274 6.28 -8.27 -5.24
CA VAL A 274 5.64 -7.57 -6.36
C VAL A 274 6.51 -6.41 -6.79
N LEU A 275 6.83 -6.40 -8.07
CA LEU A 275 7.70 -5.45 -8.72
C LEU A 275 6.92 -4.70 -9.81
N VAL A 276 7.02 -3.38 -9.80
CA VAL A 276 6.35 -2.50 -10.76
C VAL A 276 7.41 -1.81 -11.60
N ASP A 277 7.44 -2.17 -12.86
CA ASP A 277 8.32 -1.55 -13.86
C ASP A 277 7.50 -0.69 -14.81
N ALA A 278 8.03 0.47 -15.18
CA ALA A 278 7.38 1.38 -16.10
C ALA A 278 8.30 1.73 -17.27
N SER A 279 7.69 1.90 -18.45
CA SER A 279 8.35 2.40 -19.66
C SER A 279 7.45 3.40 -20.35
N SER A 280 8.02 4.34 -21.12
CA SER A 280 7.23 5.22 -21.96
C SER A 280 6.66 4.46 -23.14
N LEU A 281 5.38 4.71 -23.50
CA LEU A 281 4.75 4.13 -24.68
C LEU A 281 5.39 4.66 -25.99
N VAL A 282 5.81 5.92 -26.01
CA VAL A 282 6.27 6.63 -27.22
C VAL A 282 7.79 6.78 -27.24
N GLU A 283 8.43 6.91 -26.08
CA GLU A 283 9.87 7.11 -25.92
C GLU A 283 10.54 5.81 -25.46
N ALA A 284 10.52 4.78 -26.29
CA ALA A 284 11.07 3.45 -25.99
C ALA A 284 12.59 3.51 -25.66
N GLU A 285 13.32 4.49 -26.21
CA GLU A 285 14.75 4.72 -25.99
C GLU A 285 15.11 5.00 -24.54
N LYS A 286 14.18 5.52 -23.72
CA LYS A 286 14.42 5.78 -22.30
C LYS A 286 14.48 4.52 -21.44
N GLY A 287 14.18 3.38 -22.03
CA GLY A 287 14.23 2.10 -21.35
C GLY A 287 13.16 1.91 -20.26
N LYS A 288 13.21 0.74 -19.66
CA LYS A 288 12.34 0.32 -18.55
C LYS A 288 13.01 0.66 -17.21
N TYR A 289 12.22 1.08 -16.22
CA TYR A 289 12.75 1.39 -14.89
C TYR A 289 11.85 0.84 -13.79
N ARG A 290 12.44 0.45 -12.65
CA ARG A 290 11.73 0.05 -11.46
C ARG A 290 11.07 1.28 -10.82
N ALA A 291 9.73 1.27 -10.74
CA ALA A 291 8.97 2.36 -10.15
C ALA A 291 8.59 2.06 -8.70
N VAL A 292 8.12 0.84 -8.40
CA VAL A 292 7.65 0.44 -7.06
C VAL A 292 8.06 -1.00 -6.78
N SER A 293 8.29 -1.32 -5.50
CA SER A 293 8.50 -2.70 -5.01
C SER A 293 7.87 -2.89 -3.64
N ALA A 294 7.34 -4.09 -3.39
CA ALA A 294 6.80 -4.48 -2.09
C ALA A 294 6.69 -6.01 -1.94
N PHE A 295 6.50 -6.46 -0.69
CA PHE A 295 6.16 -7.84 -0.35
C PHE A 295 4.74 -7.88 0.22
N PHE A 296 3.94 -8.79 -0.31
CA PHE A 296 2.57 -9.05 0.12
C PHE A 296 2.49 -10.40 0.81
N THR A 297 1.76 -10.49 1.90
CA THR A 297 1.47 -11.76 2.57
C THR A 297 0.01 -12.14 2.35
N PHE A 298 -0.22 -13.33 1.81
CA PHE A 298 -1.55 -13.91 1.60
C PHE A 298 -1.78 -15.14 2.46
N ILE A 299 -3.05 -15.40 2.76
CA ILE A 299 -3.52 -16.59 3.47
C ILE A 299 -4.52 -17.32 2.57
N SER A 300 -4.37 -18.65 2.50
CA SER A 300 -5.32 -19.55 1.84
C SER A 300 -6.49 -19.86 2.76
N LEU A 301 -7.72 -19.82 2.23
CA LEU A 301 -8.94 -20.04 3.00
C LEU A 301 -9.80 -21.14 2.38
N ASP A 302 -10.50 -21.87 3.23
CA ASP A 302 -11.57 -22.79 2.83
C ASP A 302 -12.90 -22.05 2.56
N LYS A 303 -13.95 -22.80 2.26
CA LYS A 303 -15.31 -22.28 2.00
C LYS A 303 -15.95 -21.60 3.22
N ASP A 304 -15.47 -21.93 4.42
CA ASP A 304 -15.95 -21.39 5.70
C ASP A 304 -15.04 -20.24 6.20
N ASN A 305 -14.16 -19.71 5.34
CA ASN A 305 -13.15 -18.68 5.65
C ASN A 305 -12.15 -19.07 6.75
N LYS A 306 -11.86 -20.37 6.90
CA LYS A 306 -10.83 -20.86 7.82
C LYS A 306 -9.50 -21.03 7.07
N PRO A 307 -8.35 -20.69 7.72
CA PRO A 307 -7.05 -20.81 7.08
C PRO A 307 -6.69 -22.26 6.74
N LEU A 308 -6.37 -22.50 5.47
CA LEU A 308 -5.86 -23.77 4.95
C LEU A 308 -4.33 -23.82 4.99
N PRO A 309 -3.74 -25.04 5.07
CA PRO A 309 -2.33 -25.24 4.82
C PRO A 309 -1.94 -24.80 3.39
N VAL A 310 -0.78 -24.15 3.25
CA VAL A 310 -0.24 -23.78 1.95
C VAL A 310 0.52 -24.97 1.35
N PRO A 311 0.30 -25.30 0.06
CA PRO A 311 1.07 -26.34 -0.63
C PRO A 311 2.58 -26.04 -0.59
N PRO A 312 3.45 -27.08 -0.58
CA PRO A 312 4.89 -26.88 -0.55
C PRO A 312 5.37 -26.14 -1.80
N LEU A 313 6.40 -25.30 -1.66
CA LEU A 313 7.07 -24.60 -2.74
C LEU A 313 8.33 -25.36 -3.15
N LYS A 314 8.46 -25.70 -4.43
CA LYS A 314 9.68 -26.25 -5.02
C LYS A 314 10.57 -25.10 -5.46
N ILE A 315 11.78 -25.09 -4.97
CA ILE A 315 12.78 -24.05 -5.21
C ILE A 315 13.78 -24.57 -6.21
N ASN A 316 14.05 -23.78 -7.26
CA ASN A 316 14.98 -24.10 -8.32
C ASN A 316 16.13 -23.08 -8.35
N GLY A 317 17.34 -23.57 -8.02
CA GLY A 317 18.56 -22.77 -8.10
C GLY A 317 18.82 -21.84 -6.89
N GLU A 318 20.01 -21.26 -6.90
CA GLU A 318 20.56 -20.49 -5.77
C GLU A 318 19.77 -19.18 -5.53
N GLU A 319 19.31 -18.55 -6.59
CA GLU A 319 18.60 -17.29 -6.52
C GLU A 319 17.23 -17.43 -5.82
N GLU A 320 16.44 -18.46 -6.17
CA GLU A 320 15.17 -18.73 -5.50
C GLU A 320 15.41 -19.15 -4.04
N GLN A 321 16.47 -19.93 -3.77
CA GLN A 321 16.85 -20.31 -2.41
C GLN A 321 17.21 -19.09 -1.56
N ARG A 322 18.01 -18.17 -2.09
CA ARG A 322 18.36 -16.91 -1.40
C ARG A 322 17.10 -16.12 -1.04
N ARG A 323 16.18 -15.96 -1.98
CA ARG A 323 14.91 -15.25 -1.75
C ARG A 323 14.05 -15.92 -0.71
N PHE A 324 14.03 -17.25 -0.72
CA PHE A 324 13.30 -18.03 0.27
C PHE A 324 13.84 -17.82 1.69
N GLU A 325 15.15 -17.84 1.88
CA GLU A 325 15.77 -17.57 3.19
C GLU A 325 15.55 -16.12 3.64
N GLU A 326 15.63 -15.15 2.73
CA GLU A 326 15.30 -13.75 3.04
C GLU A 326 13.82 -13.59 3.44
N GLY A 327 12.90 -14.23 2.74
CA GLY A 327 11.47 -14.25 3.07
C GLY A 327 11.19 -14.91 4.42
N LYS A 328 11.88 -16.00 4.72
CA LYS A 328 11.81 -16.65 6.02
C LYS A 328 12.28 -15.73 7.17
N ALA A 329 13.36 -14.99 6.94
CA ALA A 329 13.85 -14.02 7.92
C ALA A 329 12.81 -12.91 8.18
N ARG A 330 12.20 -12.34 7.14
CA ARG A 330 11.10 -11.34 7.28
C ARG A 330 9.90 -11.91 8.02
N TYR A 331 9.50 -13.14 7.71
CA TYR A 331 8.41 -13.83 8.41
C TYR A 331 8.69 -14.00 9.90
N LEU A 332 9.88 -14.47 10.29
CA LEU A 332 10.27 -14.67 11.69
C LEU A 332 10.30 -13.33 12.44
N GLN A 333 10.85 -12.28 11.85
CA GLN A 333 10.85 -10.94 12.43
C GLN A 333 9.42 -10.41 12.65
N SER A 334 8.55 -10.59 11.68
CA SER A 334 7.14 -10.18 11.76
C SER A 334 6.36 -10.96 12.83
N LYS A 335 6.64 -12.26 12.95
CA LYS A 335 6.05 -13.11 13.99
C LYS A 335 6.51 -12.69 15.40
N ALA A 336 7.80 -12.39 15.57
CA ALA A 336 8.34 -11.89 16.83
C ALA A 336 7.70 -10.55 17.24
N LYS A 337 7.57 -9.60 16.31
CA LYS A 337 6.90 -8.30 16.54
C LYS A 337 5.46 -8.48 17.00
N ARG A 338 4.69 -9.38 16.34
CA ARG A 338 3.28 -9.67 16.72
C ARG A 338 3.18 -10.24 18.14
N LEU A 339 4.02 -11.22 18.49
CA LEU A 339 4.04 -11.80 19.82
C LEU A 339 4.40 -10.77 20.92
N ALA A 340 5.38 -9.90 20.64
CA ALA A 340 5.74 -8.82 21.56
C ALA A 340 4.60 -7.81 21.76
N ASN A 341 3.85 -7.49 20.69
CA ASN A 341 2.71 -6.59 20.80
C ASN A 341 1.53 -7.21 21.56
N GLN A 342 1.27 -8.52 21.40
CA GLN A 342 0.25 -9.23 22.15
C GLN A 342 0.59 -9.30 23.65
N ALA A 343 1.86 -9.53 23.99
CA ALA A 343 2.32 -9.54 25.39
C ALA A 343 2.25 -8.17 26.08
N ARG A 344 2.25 -7.06 25.33
CA ARG A 344 2.07 -5.69 25.87
C ARG A 344 0.61 -5.29 26.07
N GLN A 345 -0.34 -6.05 25.50
CA GLN A 345 -1.78 -5.79 25.59
C GLN A 345 -2.47 -6.66 26.65
N GLN A 346 -1.77 -7.63 27.19
CA GLN A 346 -2.16 -8.41 28.39
C GLN A 346 -1.55 -7.79 29.65
#